data_ad6a2e7f0a162073274de72087a9046e
#
_entry.id   ad6a2e7f0a162073274de72087a9046e
#
_cell.length_a   1.000
_cell.length_b   1.000
_cell.length_c   1.000
_cell.angle_alpha   90.00
_cell.angle_beta   90.00
_cell.angle_gamma   90.00
#
_symmetry.space_group_name_H-M   'P 1'
#
loop_
_entity.id
_entity.type
_entity.pdbx_description
1 polymer ?
#
loop_
_entity_poly.entity_id
_entity_poly.type
_entity_poly.pdbx_seq_one_letter_code
_entity_poly.pdbx_strand_id
1 'polypeptide(L)'
;MPTQSLVLGGDLGGTSTRILVAGTDGRERGRGTAGAGNPISHPAGAAEAFGDALRAALAGVDPGRVQASVIGIAGGSALRTPPVAARFGRVWADAGLTCDPGYAPDLEVAFAAGTPEPDGSVLVAGTGATAGAVIDHRLARTADGHGWLLGDDGSGFWLGREAVRAVLHTLDAAEPPGRLAGSVLRELHADATADQRDRVIQAVNSRPGVELSALAPLVSAAYRDGDPQARSIVERAAAALLATLGLIRDPAEATPIVLAGSLTNDTSPVGSTLRRLLSARFAGPVRTARSGVGGAAWLALAAFDPALATRDAHARLCA
;
A
#
# COMPACT_ATOMS: atom_id res chain seq x y z
N MET A 1 -15.11 37.40 -2.16
CA MET A 1 -14.15 36.52 -2.84
C MET A 1 -14.96 35.38 -3.43
N PRO A 2 -14.84 35.05 -4.73
CA PRO A 2 -15.50 33.85 -5.22
C PRO A 2 -15.02 32.66 -4.39
N THR A 3 -15.96 31.89 -3.89
CA THR A 3 -15.68 30.70 -3.08
C THR A 3 -14.96 29.67 -3.96
N GLN A 4 -13.65 29.46 -3.71
CA GLN A 4 -12.82 28.54 -4.49
C GLN A 4 -13.39 27.12 -4.41
N SER A 5 -13.55 26.45 -5.55
CA SER A 5 -13.94 25.04 -5.63
C SER A 5 -12.89 24.16 -4.95
N LEU A 6 -13.34 23.05 -4.36
CA LEU A 6 -12.51 22.09 -3.65
C LEU A 6 -12.59 20.72 -4.33
N VAL A 7 -11.55 19.92 -4.14
CA VAL A 7 -11.48 18.50 -4.51
C VAL A 7 -11.15 17.68 -3.30
N LEU A 8 -11.57 16.40 -3.31
CA LEU A 8 -11.34 15.48 -2.20
C LEU A 8 -10.63 14.23 -2.70
N GLY A 9 -9.51 13.89 -2.07
CA GLY A 9 -8.82 12.63 -2.23
C GLY A 9 -8.99 11.73 -1.01
N GLY A 10 -9.13 10.43 -1.23
CA GLY A 10 -9.17 9.43 -0.18
C GLY A 10 -8.24 8.26 -0.47
N ASP A 11 -7.66 7.68 0.58
CA ASP A 11 -6.84 6.47 0.52
C ASP A 11 -7.26 5.55 1.67
N LEU A 12 -8.02 4.49 1.33
CA LEU A 12 -8.62 3.54 2.26
C LEU A 12 -7.85 2.22 2.21
N GLY A 13 -6.89 2.08 3.11
CA GLY A 13 -6.02 0.90 3.18
C GLY A 13 -6.39 -0.08 4.29
N GLY A 14 -5.62 -1.17 4.39
CA GLY A 14 -5.82 -2.22 5.40
C GLY A 14 -5.46 -1.81 6.83
N THR A 15 -4.75 -0.69 7.03
CA THR A 15 -4.29 -0.23 8.36
C THR A 15 -4.74 1.18 8.69
N SER A 16 -5.04 2.01 7.69
CA SER A 16 -5.44 3.40 7.88
C SER A 16 -6.32 3.89 6.75
N THR A 17 -7.18 4.85 7.07
CA THR A 17 -7.97 5.67 6.15
C THR A 17 -7.45 7.09 6.22
N ARG A 18 -7.19 7.70 5.07
CA ARG A 18 -6.72 9.09 4.96
C ARG A 18 -7.59 9.84 3.98
N ILE A 19 -8.01 11.04 4.35
CA ILE A 19 -8.78 11.97 3.50
C ILE A 19 -8.04 13.30 3.43
N LEU A 20 -7.99 13.88 2.25
CA LEU A 20 -7.43 15.19 1.96
C LEU A 20 -8.44 16.01 1.19
N VAL A 21 -8.78 17.19 1.71
CA VAL A 21 -9.53 18.21 0.98
C VAL A 21 -8.54 19.28 0.52
N ALA A 22 -8.55 19.60 -0.76
CA ALA A 22 -7.64 20.58 -1.35
C ALA A 22 -8.38 21.58 -2.21
N GLY A 23 -7.83 22.80 -2.32
CA GLY A 23 -8.26 23.78 -3.31
C GLY A 23 -7.79 23.40 -4.71
N THR A 24 -8.41 24.03 -5.72
CA THR A 24 -7.97 23.88 -7.12
C THR A 24 -6.56 24.44 -7.38
N ASP A 25 -5.97 25.15 -6.41
CA ASP A 25 -4.57 25.58 -6.38
C ASP A 25 -3.60 24.48 -5.88
N GLY A 26 -4.11 23.30 -5.57
CA GLY A 26 -3.35 22.18 -4.99
C GLY A 26 -2.96 22.34 -3.53
N ARG A 27 -3.50 23.35 -2.83
CA ARG A 27 -3.21 23.56 -1.40
C ARG A 27 -4.21 22.84 -0.52
N GLU A 28 -3.72 22.17 0.52
CA GLU A 28 -4.53 21.52 1.54
C GLU A 28 -5.49 22.52 2.22
N ARG A 29 -6.73 22.09 2.45
CA ARG A 29 -7.78 22.82 3.18
C ARG A 29 -8.28 22.04 4.38
N GLY A 30 -8.11 20.73 4.39
CA GLY A 30 -8.43 19.87 5.51
C GLY A 30 -7.88 18.48 5.31
N ARG A 31 -7.59 17.82 6.41
CA ARG A 31 -7.04 16.46 6.44
C ARG A 31 -7.70 15.66 7.57
N GLY A 32 -7.98 14.38 7.28
CA GLY A 32 -8.49 13.44 8.28
C GLY A 32 -7.78 12.10 8.18
N THR A 33 -7.63 11.44 9.31
CA THR A 33 -7.06 10.09 9.41
C THR A 33 -7.86 9.28 10.42
N ALA A 34 -8.13 8.02 10.09
CA ALA A 34 -8.80 7.06 10.95
C ALA A 34 -8.18 5.66 10.81
N GLY A 35 -8.79 4.67 11.45
CA GLY A 35 -8.37 3.27 11.37
C GLY A 35 -8.49 2.66 9.97
N ALA A 36 -8.45 1.33 9.90
CA ALA A 36 -8.50 0.56 8.66
C ALA A 36 -9.81 0.78 7.88
N GLY A 37 -9.70 1.10 6.58
CA GLY A 37 -10.82 1.39 5.68
C GLY A 37 -11.06 0.33 4.60
N ASN A 38 -10.29 -0.76 4.58
CA ASN A 38 -10.49 -1.85 3.61
C ASN A 38 -11.72 -2.70 3.99
N PRO A 39 -12.79 -2.72 3.16
CA PRO A 39 -14.03 -3.41 3.50
C PRO A 39 -13.93 -4.95 3.44
N ILE A 40 -12.88 -5.51 2.84
CA ILE A 40 -12.65 -6.96 2.82
C ILE A 40 -12.00 -7.41 4.13
N SER A 41 -10.91 -6.76 4.53
CA SER A 41 -10.18 -7.14 5.75
C SER A 41 -10.84 -6.64 7.04
N HIS A 42 -11.64 -5.55 6.95
CA HIS A 42 -12.33 -4.94 8.10
C HIS A 42 -13.80 -4.65 7.79
N PRO A 43 -14.63 -5.67 7.50
CA PRO A 43 -16.00 -5.48 7.00
C PRO A 43 -16.93 -4.76 7.99
N ALA A 44 -16.67 -4.84 9.29
CA ALA A 44 -17.48 -4.18 10.31
C ALA A 44 -17.13 -2.70 10.50
N GLY A 45 -15.83 -2.33 10.48
CA GLY A 45 -15.35 -1.01 10.88
C GLY A 45 -14.94 -0.08 9.72
N ALA A 46 -14.79 -0.61 8.48
CA ALA A 46 -14.24 0.18 7.36
C ALA A 46 -15.07 1.43 7.03
N ALA A 47 -16.40 1.32 7.03
CA ALA A 47 -17.27 2.46 6.73
C ALA A 47 -17.27 3.50 7.88
N GLU A 48 -17.15 3.06 9.14
CA GLU A 48 -17.02 3.95 10.29
C GLU A 48 -15.70 4.72 10.23
N ALA A 49 -14.57 4.04 9.99
CA ALA A 49 -13.28 4.67 9.80
C ALA A 49 -13.29 5.68 8.64
N PHE A 50 -13.99 5.37 7.55
CA PHE A 50 -14.19 6.31 6.44
C PHE A 50 -14.95 7.56 6.89
N GLY A 51 -16.04 7.40 7.64
CA GLY A 51 -16.83 8.52 8.19
C GLY A 51 -16.03 9.39 9.16
N ASP A 52 -15.22 8.77 10.03
CA ASP A 52 -14.37 9.51 10.97
C ASP A 52 -13.31 10.34 10.25
N ALA A 53 -12.66 9.76 9.24
CA ALA A 53 -11.69 10.47 8.43
C ALA A 53 -12.32 11.62 7.62
N LEU A 54 -13.51 11.42 7.04
CA LEU A 54 -14.27 12.47 6.34
C LEU A 54 -14.63 13.62 7.30
N ARG A 55 -15.17 13.30 8.45
CA ARG A 55 -15.59 14.29 9.46
C ARG A 55 -14.40 15.13 9.93
N ALA A 56 -13.24 14.50 10.14
CA ALA A 56 -12.02 15.20 10.50
C ALA A 56 -11.51 16.10 9.36
N ALA A 57 -11.52 15.63 8.11
CA ALA A 57 -11.04 16.38 6.96
C ALA A 57 -11.96 17.57 6.60
N LEU A 58 -13.25 17.45 6.88
CA LEU A 58 -14.26 18.48 6.59
C LEU A 58 -14.47 19.44 7.76
N ALA A 59 -13.75 19.28 8.88
CA ALA A 59 -13.86 20.20 10.02
C ALA A 59 -13.47 21.63 9.60
N GLY A 60 -14.46 22.54 9.61
CA GLY A 60 -14.27 23.92 9.17
C GLY A 60 -14.26 24.13 7.65
N VAL A 61 -14.57 23.12 6.87
CA VAL A 61 -14.71 23.16 5.41
C VAL A 61 -16.19 22.97 5.05
N ASP A 62 -16.71 23.81 4.15
CA ASP A 62 -18.05 23.63 3.59
C ASP A 62 -18.05 22.44 2.61
N PRO A 63 -18.74 21.32 2.91
CA PRO A 63 -18.77 20.14 2.04
C PRO A 63 -19.38 20.40 0.66
N GLY A 64 -20.32 21.35 0.55
CA GLY A 64 -20.97 21.72 -0.72
C GLY A 64 -20.01 22.34 -1.74
N ARG A 65 -18.81 22.74 -1.30
CA ARG A 65 -17.77 23.26 -2.19
C ARG A 65 -16.90 22.18 -2.82
N VAL A 66 -17.00 20.94 -2.38
CA VAL A 66 -16.28 19.80 -2.97
C VAL A 66 -17.00 19.42 -4.28
N GLN A 67 -16.31 19.62 -5.41
CA GLN A 67 -16.89 19.44 -6.74
C GLN A 67 -16.50 18.12 -7.40
N ALA A 68 -15.38 17.52 -6.97
CA ALA A 68 -14.94 16.22 -7.45
C ALA A 68 -14.22 15.45 -6.35
N SER A 69 -14.28 14.14 -6.40
CA SER A 69 -13.59 13.26 -5.47
C SER A 69 -13.02 12.05 -6.17
N VAL A 70 -11.89 11.54 -5.64
CA VAL A 70 -11.37 10.20 -5.94
C VAL A 70 -11.00 9.52 -4.64
N ILE A 71 -11.55 8.31 -4.45
CA ILE A 71 -11.33 7.49 -3.26
C ILE A 71 -10.64 6.18 -3.69
N GLY A 72 -9.34 6.11 -3.47
CA GLY A 72 -8.56 4.88 -3.63
C GLY A 72 -8.92 3.88 -2.55
N ILE A 73 -9.30 2.68 -2.94
CA ILE A 73 -9.75 1.68 -1.99
C ILE A 73 -9.15 0.30 -2.30
N ALA A 74 -8.35 -0.19 -1.35
CA ALA A 74 -7.90 -1.57 -1.35
C ALA A 74 -9.10 -2.49 -1.10
N GLY A 75 -9.26 -3.53 -1.93
CA GLY A 75 -10.44 -4.40 -1.82
C GLY A 75 -11.74 -3.77 -2.31
N GLY A 76 -11.69 -2.80 -3.22
CA GLY A 76 -12.85 -2.09 -3.77
C GLY A 76 -13.92 -2.99 -4.42
N SER A 77 -13.60 -4.24 -4.74
CA SER A 77 -14.58 -5.22 -5.20
C SER A 77 -15.74 -5.44 -4.22
N ALA A 78 -15.51 -5.25 -2.92
CA ALA A 78 -16.57 -5.35 -1.90
C ALA A 78 -17.68 -4.30 -2.07
N LEU A 79 -17.37 -3.14 -2.68
CA LEU A 79 -18.38 -2.12 -2.98
C LEU A 79 -19.40 -2.55 -4.05
N ARG A 80 -19.16 -3.65 -4.77
CA ARG A 80 -20.19 -4.25 -5.65
C ARG A 80 -21.27 -4.97 -4.86
N THR A 81 -21.05 -5.22 -3.58
CA THR A 81 -22.04 -5.84 -2.69
C THR A 81 -22.99 -4.77 -2.16
N PRO A 82 -24.31 -4.85 -2.43
CA PRO A 82 -25.25 -3.79 -2.09
C PRO A 82 -25.22 -3.34 -0.60
N PRO A 83 -25.12 -4.22 0.40
CA PRO A 83 -25.03 -3.77 1.78
C PRO A 83 -23.77 -2.96 2.10
N VAL A 84 -22.63 -3.26 1.45
CA VAL A 84 -21.38 -2.52 1.64
C VAL A 84 -21.49 -1.16 0.96
N ALA A 85 -21.92 -1.13 -0.31
CA ALA A 85 -22.14 0.11 -1.06
C ALA A 85 -23.09 1.06 -0.32
N ALA A 86 -24.19 0.54 0.23
CA ALA A 86 -25.17 1.32 0.99
C ALA A 86 -24.58 1.95 2.28
N ARG A 87 -23.66 1.24 2.97
CA ARG A 87 -23.00 1.80 4.16
C ARG A 87 -22.07 2.95 3.78
N PHE A 88 -21.24 2.78 2.76
CA PHE A 88 -20.34 3.82 2.28
C PHE A 88 -21.12 5.03 1.71
N GLY A 89 -22.20 4.78 0.97
CA GLY A 89 -23.08 5.84 0.44
C GLY A 89 -23.75 6.67 1.54
N ARG A 90 -24.21 6.03 2.64
CA ARG A 90 -24.74 6.76 3.79
C ARG A 90 -23.69 7.64 4.45
N VAL A 91 -22.50 7.10 4.70
CA VAL A 91 -21.38 7.86 5.27
C VAL A 91 -21.04 9.09 4.42
N TRP A 92 -21.05 8.94 3.11
CA TRP A 92 -20.83 10.04 2.16
C TRP A 92 -21.90 11.12 2.27
N ALA A 93 -23.17 10.72 2.26
CA ALA A 93 -24.30 11.63 2.38
C ALA A 93 -24.34 12.35 3.76
N ASP A 94 -24.06 11.62 4.84
CA ASP A 94 -24.02 12.14 6.21
C ASP A 94 -22.89 13.18 6.37
N ALA A 95 -21.83 13.09 5.57
CA ALA A 95 -20.76 14.10 5.51
C ALA A 95 -21.16 15.40 4.77
N GLY A 96 -22.37 15.47 4.19
CA GLY A 96 -22.89 16.65 3.48
C GLY A 96 -22.27 16.85 2.09
N LEU A 97 -21.59 15.85 1.54
CA LEU A 97 -20.99 15.90 0.22
C LEU A 97 -22.07 15.72 -0.87
N THR A 98 -22.06 16.58 -1.87
CA THR A 98 -23.06 16.62 -2.95
C THR A 98 -22.54 16.05 -4.28
N CYS A 99 -21.20 15.99 -4.46
CA CYS A 99 -20.61 15.30 -5.60
C CYS A 99 -20.65 13.78 -5.43
N ASP A 100 -20.58 13.03 -6.52
CA ASP A 100 -20.49 11.58 -6.47
C ASP A 100 -19.12 11.11 -5.93
N PRO A 101 -19.07 10.05 -5.11
CA PRO A 101 -17.81 9.45 -4.70
C PRO A 101 -17.16 8.70 -5.88
N GLY A 102 -16.04 9.18 -6.38
CA GLY A 102 -15.25 8.56 -7.44
C GLY A 102 -14.38 7.43 -6.90
N TYR A 103 -14.90 6.22 -6.70
CA TYR A 103 -14.09 5.09 -6.25
C TYR A 103 -13.12 4.62 -7.33
N ALA A 104 -11.87 4.42 -6.96
CA ALA A 104 -10.80 3.93 -7.81
C ALA A 104 -10.01 2.78 -7.13
N PRO A 105 -9.39 1.88 -7.90
CA PRO A 105 -8.39 0.96 -7.35
C PRO A 105 -7.27 1.70 -6.63
N ASP A 106 -6.79 1.17 -5.51
CA ASP A 106 -5.66 1.71 -4.76
C ASP A 106 -4.37 1.82 -5.60
N LEU A 107 -4.20 0.94 -6.58
CA LEU A 107 -3.08 0.99 -7.54
C LEU A 107 -3.10 2.26 -8.43
N GLU A 108 -4.28 2.72 -8.88
CA GLU A 108 -4.38 3.97 -9.66
C GLU A 108 -3.93 5.17 -8.82
N VAL A 109 -4.39 5.20 -7.59
CA VAL A 109 -4.05 6.26 -6.63
C VAL A 109 -2.57 6.21 -6.25
N ALA A 110 -2.02 5.00 -6.03
CA ALA A 110 -0.61 4.82 -5.75
C ALA A 110 0.28 5.23 -6.94
N PHE A 111 -0.12 4.93 -8.17
CA PHE A 111 0.57 5.39 -9.37
C PHE A 111 0.58 6.92 -9.45
N ALA A 112 -0.60 7.53 -9.34
CA ALA A 112 -0.74 8.99 -9.37
C ALA A 112 0.02 9.70 -8.23
N ALA A 113 0.23 9.03 -7.09
CA ALA A 113 1.03 9.57 -5.98
C ALA A 113 2.54 9.66 -6.29
N GLY A 114 3.02 8.91 -7.29
CA GLY A 114 4.44 8.89 -7.68
C GLY A 114 4.75 9.69 -8.94
N THR A 115 3.76 9.96 -9.78
CA THR A 115 3.96 10.63 -11.07
C THR A 115 2.67 11.27 -11.60
N PRO A 116 2.75 12.45 -12.26
CA PRO A 116 1.65 13.02 -13.03
C PRO A 116 1.52 12.44 -14.45
N GLU A 117 2.42 11.53 -14.86
CA GLU A 117 2.35 10.92 -16.19
C GLU A 117 1.13 10.00 -16.30
N PRO A 118 0.46 9.94 -17.49
CA PRO A 118 -0.74 9.14 -17.67
C PRO A 118 -0.46 7.63 -17.72
N ASP A 119 0.72 7.24 -18.22
CA ASP A 119 1.06 5.85 -18.51
C ASP A 119 2.26 5.39 -17.71
N GLY A 120 2.27 4.12 -17.33
CA GLY A 120 3.39 3.49 -16.64
C GLY A 120 3.01 2.25 -15.86
N SER A 121 3.81 1.93 -14.87
CA SER A 121 3.56 0.77 -14.01
C SER A 121 3.69 1.15 -12.54
N VAL A 122 2.91 0.51 -11.69
CA VAL A 122 3.00 0.63 -10.23
C VAL A 122 3.28 -0.73 -9.61
N LEU A 123 4.14 -0.76 -8.60
CA LEU A 123 4.41 -1.92 -7.77
C LEU A 123 4.22 -1.53 -6.32
N VAL A 124 3.24 -2.14 -5.69
CA VAL A 124 2.94 -1.95 -4.27
C VAL A 124 3.47 -3.14 -3.49
N ALA A 125 4.26 -2.88 -2.44
CA ALA A 125 4.67 -3.91 -1.49
C ALA A 125 4.63 -3.37 -0.05
N GLY A 126 3.70 -3.90 0.70
CA GLY A 126 3.45 -3.64 2.11
C GLY A 126 3.15 -4.96 2.81
N THR A 127 2.00 -5.09 3.49
CA THR A 127 1.52 -6.36 4.05
C THR A 127 1.33 -7.42 2.95
N GLY A 128 0.73 -7.05 1.82
CA GLY A 128 0.66 -7.80 0.57
C GLY A 128 1.54 -7.19 -0.53
N ALA A 129 1.49 -7.76 -1.75
CA ALA A 129 2.22 -7.26 -2.91
C ALA A 129 1.39 -7.41 -4.20
N THR A 130 1.47 -6.41 -5.07
CA THR A 130 0.77 -6.43 -6.36
C THR A 130 1.42 -5.44 -7.33
N ALA A 131 1.32 -5.70 -8.63
CA ALA A 131 1.75 -4.77 -9.67
C ALA A 131 0.59 -4.42 -10.59
N GLY A 132 0.60 -3.21 -11.14
CA GLY A 132 -0.39 -2.72 -12.09
C GLY A 132 0.25 -1.99 -13.27
N ALA A 133 -0.23 -2.26 -14.49
CA ALA A 133 0.01 -1.41 -15.65
C ALA A 133 -1.11 -0.35 -15.70
N VAL A 134 -0.70 0.90 -15.88
CA VAL A 134 -1.60 2.06 -15.91
C VAL A 134 -1.51 2.70 -17.30
N ILE A 135 -2.66 2.96 -17.89
CA ILE A 135 -2.82 3.65 -19.18
C ILE A 135 -3.89 4.72 -18.99
N ASP A 136 -3.59 5.95 -19.37
CA ASP A 136 -4.47 7.11 -19.20
C ASP A 136 -4.99 7.23 -17.77
N HIS A 137 -4.09 7.11 -16.78
CA HIS A 137 -4.37 7.10 -15.34
C HIS A 137 -5.31 5.98 -14.86
N ARG A 138 -5.60 4.98 -15.68
CA ARG A 138 -6.49 3.86 -15.35
C ARG A 138 -5.75 2.54 -15.33
N LEU A 139 -6.12 1.71 -14.39
CA LEU A 139 -5.56 0.36 -14.24
C LEU A 139 -6.00 -0.52 -15.41
N ALA A 140 -5.06 -0.84 -16.30
CA ALA A 140 -5.31 -1.65 -17.48
C ALA A 140 -5.09 -3.15 -17.22
N ARG A 141 -4.11 -3.50 -16.36
CA ARG A 141 -3.74 -4.88 -16.07
C ARG A 141 -3.11 -4.97 -14.68
N THR A 142 -3.28 -6.11 -14.02
CA THR A 142 -2.65 -6.43 -12.73
C THR A 142 -1.87 -7.74 -12.80
N ALA A 143 -0.86 -7.87 -11.93
CA ALA A 143 -0.15 -9.10 -11.65
C ALA A 143 0.01 -9.26 -10.15
N ASP A 144 -0.20 -10.48 -9.65
CA ASP A 144 -0.26 -10.80 -8.22
C ASP A 144 -1.41 -10.07 -7.50
N GLY A 145 -1.31 -9.84 -6.18
CA GLY A 145 -2.43 -9.33 -5.40
C GLY A 145 -3.50 -10.38 -5.14
N HIS A 146 -3.13 -11.66 -5.22
CA HIS A 146 -4.03 -12.80 -5.01
C HIS A 146 -4.29 -13.08 -3.53
N GLY A 147 -3.70 -12.29 -2.64
CA GLY A 147 -3.71 -12.50 -1.20
C GLY A 147 -2.64 -13.47 -0.72
N TRP A 148 -2.35 -13.42 0.56
CA TRP A 148 -1.23 -14.10 1.21
C TRP A 148 -1.18 -15.61 1.01
N LEU A 149 -2.33 -16.26 0.75
CA LEU A 149 -2.40 -17.71 0.55
C LEU A 149 -1.96 -18.14 -0.86
N LEU A 150 -2.26 -17.33 -1.87
CA LEU A 150 -2.11 -17.68 -3.29
C LEU A 150 -1.06 -16.85 -4.02
N GLY A 151 -0.55 -15.77 -3.41
CA GLY A 151 0.37 -14.82 -3.99
C GLY A 151 1.02 -13.93 -2.94
N ASP A 152 1.08 -12.63 -3.21
CA ASP A 152 1.75 -11.62 -2.40
C ASP A 152 3.26 -11.91 -2.24
N ASP A 153 3.89 -12.47 -3.26
CA ASP A 153 5.30 -12.84 -3.21
C ASP A 153 6.22 -11.62 -3.05
N GLY A 154 7.11 -11.70 -2.07
CA GLY A 154 8.00 -10.58 -1.69
C GLY A 154 7.38 -9.55 -0.76
N SER A 155 6.13 -9.72 -0.32
CA SER A 155 5.43 -8.87 0.65
C SER A 155 5.95 -9.02 2.08
N GLY A 156 5.40 -8.22 3.01
CA GLY A 156 5.64 -8.34 4.44
C GLY A 156 5.20 -9.69 5.01
N PHE A 157 4.04 -10.17 4.58
CA PHE A 157 3.61 -11.54 4.91
C PHE A 157 4.63 -12.58 4.43
N TRP A 158 5.04 -12.49 3.17
CA TRP A 158 6.02 -13.41 2.59
C TRP A 158 7.35 -13.39 3.36
N LEU A 159 7.86 -12.20 3.69
CA LEU A 159 9.06 -12.04 4.50
C LEU A 159 8.94 -12.72 5.87
N GLY A 160 7.82 -12.48 6.57
CA GLY A 160 7.56 -13.09 7.86
C GLY A 160 7.43 -14.61 7.79
N ARG A 161 6.74 -15.13 6.77
CA ARG A 161 6.66 -16.58 6.51
C ARG A 161 8.06 -17.18 6.27
N GLU A 162 8.87 -16.56 5.43
CA GLU A 162 10.23 -17.05 5.14
C GLU A 162 11.15 -16.96 6.38
N ALA A 163 10.95 -15.95 7.24
CA ALA A 163 11.67 -15.85 8.51
C ALA A 163 11.33 -17.03 9.45
N VAL A 164 10.06 -17.38 9.59
CA VAL A 164 9.62 -18.56 10.37
C VAL A 164 10.19 -19.84 9.78
N ARG A 165 10.14 -19.99 8.45
CA ARG A 165 10.73 -21.17 7.78
C ARG A 165 12.24 -21.29 8.02
N ALA A 166 12.97 -20.18 7.99
CA ALA A 166 14.41 -20.16 8.30
C ALA A 166 14.68 -20.61 9.75
N VAL A 167 13.85 -20.17 10.70
CA VAL A 167 13.94 -20.63 12.10
C VAL A 167 13.73 -22.14 12.20
N LEU A 168 12.64 -22.65 11.63
CA LEU A 168 12.32 -24.09 11.68
C LEU A 168 13.44 -24.92 11.03
N HIS A 169 13.97 -24.47 9.90
CA HIS A 169 15.11 -25.14 9.25
C HIS A 169 16.35 -25.17 10.14
N THR A 170 16.68 -24.07 10.83
CA THR A 170 17.80 -24.00 11.77
C THR A 170 17.61 -24.98 12.94
N LEU A 171 16.39 -25.06 13.48
CA LEU A 171 16.07 -26.00 14.59
C LEU A 171 16.10 -27.46 14.11
N ASP A 172 15.56 -27.76 12.93
CA ASP A 172 15.57 -29.12 12.34
C ASP A 172 17.00 -29.61 12.04
N ALA A 173 17.91 -28.67 11.67
CA ALA A 173 19.33 -28.95 11.45
C ALA A 173 20.15 -29.02 12.76
N ALA A 174 19.54 -28.76 13.91
CA ALA A 174 20.19 -28.65 15.19
C ALA A 174 21.38 -27.62 15.21
N GLU A 175 21.25 -26.56 14.40
CA GLU A 175 22.21 -25.46 14.31
C GLU A 175 21.91 -24.39 15.37
N PRO A 176 22.95 -23.69 15.89
CA PRO A 176 22.71 -22.58 16.79
C PRO A 176 21.98 -21.43 16.07
N PRO A 177 20.93 -20.83 16.70
CA PRO A 177 20.19 -19.73 16.11
C PRO A 177 21.07 -18.52 15.79
N GLY A 178 21.08 -18.08 14.53
CA GLY A 178 21.66 -16.81 14.09
C GLY A 178 20.84 -15.61 14.60
N ARG A 179 21.21 -14.40 14.15
CA ARG A 179 20.53 -13.15 14.58
C ARG A 179 19.04 -13.14 14.20
N LEU A 180 18.72 -13.51 12.97
CA LEU A 180 17.32 -13.59 12.50
C LEU A 180 16.55 -14.61 13.34
N ALA A 181 17.04 -15.85 13.40
CA ALA A 181 16.38 -16.93 14.12
C ALA A 181 16.15 -16.59 15.59
N GLY A 182 17.18 -16.07 16.28
CA GLY A 182 17.06 -15.65 17.68
C GLY A 182 16.05 -14.52 17.90
N SER A 183 15.95 -13.57 16.97
CA SER A 183 14.95 -12.49 17.06
C SER A 183 13.51 -12.99 16.85
N VAL A 184 13.30 -13.88 15.88
CA VAL A 184 11.98 -14.48 15.63
C VAL A 184 11.55 -15.39 16.79
N LEU A 185 12.46 -16.19 17.36
CA LEU A 185 12.18 -17.02 18.53
C LEU A 185 11.71 -16.18 19.73
N ARG A 186 12.37 -15.05 20.00
CA ARG A 186 11.94 -14.13 21.07
C ARG A 186 10.58 -13.53 20.79
N GLU A 187 10.32 -13.06 19.58
CA GLU A 187 9.03 -12.47 19.19
C GLU A 187 7.87 -13.47 19.31
N LEU A 188 8.15 -14.74 19.06
CA LEU A 188 7.18 -15.83 19.20
C LEU A 188 7.15 -16.46 20.59
N HIS A 189 7.90 -15.91 21.56
CA HIS A 189 8.04 -16.43 22.94
C HIS A 189 8.48 -17.91 23.00
N ALA A 190 9.37 -18.30 22.09
CA ALA A 190 9.87 -19.66 21.95
C ALA A 190 11.37 -19.83 22.29
N ASP A 191 12.06 -18.77 22.71
CA ASP A 191 13.51 -18.73 22.88
C ASP A 191 14.03 -19.43 24.16
N ALA A 192 13.21 -19.51 25.20
CA ALA A 192 13.60 -20.02 26.52
C ALA A 192 13.03 -21.41 26.83
N THR A 193 12.74 -22.23 25.83
CA THR A 193 12.07 -23.53 25.99
C THR A 193 12.87 -24.67 25.37
N ALA A 194 12.73 -25.90 25.93
CA ALA A 194 13.35 -27.11 25.36
C ALA A 194 12.63 -27.58 24.07
N ASP A 195 11.38 -27.15 23.86
CA ASP A 195 10.49 -27.51 22.76
C ASP A 195 10.26 -26.35 21.78
N GLN A 196 11.31 -25.60 21.48
CA GLN A 196 11.27 -24.39 20.61
C GLN A 196 10.51 -24.61 19.30
N ARG A 197 10.77 -25.72 18.63
CA ARG A 197 10.14 -26.06 17.35
C ARG A 197 8.61 -26.11 17.44
N ASP A 198 8.10 -26.86 18.42
CA ASP A 198 6.66 -27.02 18.58
C ASP A 198 5.97 -25.70 19.02
N ARG A 199 6.64 -24.91 19.83
CA ARG A 199 6.16 -23.58 20.22
C ARG A 199 6.09 -22.62 19.04
N VAL A 200 7.09 -22.60 18.16
CA VAL A 200 7.04 -21.80 16.93
C VAL A 200 5.84 -22.21 16.08
N ILE A 201 5.64 -23.51 15.87
CA ILE A 201 4.51 -24.04 15.09
C ILE A 201 3.18 -23.63 15.72
N GLN A 202 3.01 -23.78 17.04
CA GLN A 202 1.79 -23.40 17.77
C GLN A 202 1.53 -21.90 17.68
N ALA A 203 2.56 -21.06 17.95
CA ALA A 203 2.44 -19.61 17.93
C ALA A 203 2.01 -19.08 16.55
N VAL A 204 2.50 -19.70 15.48
CA VAL A 204 2.13 -19.29 14.12
C VAL A 204 0.72 -19.78 13.74
N ASN A 205 0.38 -21.03 14.04
CA ASN A 205 -0.91 -21.61 13.63
C ASN A 205 -2.09 -21.15 14.50
N SER A 206 -1.86 -20.53 15.66
CA SER A 206 -2.90 -20.00 16.54
C SER A 206 -3.41 -18.60 16.15
N ARG A 207 -2.85 -17.98 15.11
CA ARG A 207 -3.18 -16.61 14.68
C ARG A 207 -3.49 -16.55 13.16
N PRO A 208 -4.20 -15.51 12.69
CA PRO A 208 -4.38 -15.30 11.25
C PRO A 208 -3.03 -15.22 10.52
N GLY A 209 -2.91 -15.96 9.39
CA GLY A 209 -1.63 -16.03 8.65
C GLY A 209 -1.06 -14.67 8.26
N VAL A 210 -1.92 -13.70 7.90
CA VAL A 210 -1.51 -12.34 7.52
C VAL A 210 -0.71 -11.60 8.61
N GLU A 211 -0.89 -11.98 9.89
CA GLU A 211 -0.15 -11.40 11.01
C GLU A 211 1.35 -11.72 10.99
N LEU A 212 1.78 -12.72 10.21
CA LEU A 212 3.21 -12.96 9.96
C LEU A 212 3.92 -11.74 9.37
N SER A 213 3.19 -10.84 8.71
CA SER A 213 3.76 -9.58 8.21
C SER A 213 4.42 -8.74 9.30
N ALA A 214 4.01 -8.89 10.56
CA ALA A 214 4.63 -8.22 11.71
C ALA A 214 6.08 -8.65 11.96
N LEU A 215 6.51 -9.81 11.43
CA LEU A 215 7.89 -10.28 11.52
C LEU A 215 8.84 -9.68 10.45
N ALA A 216 8.30 -9.03 9.41
CA ALA A 216 9.12 -8.44 8.34
C ALA A 216 10.18 -7.42 8.82
N PRO A 217 9.91 -6.57 9.83
CA PRO A 217 10.92 -5.69 10.40
C PRO A 217 12.13 -6.43 10.99
N LEU A 218 11.95 -7.65 11.53
CA LEU A 218 13.03 -8.47 12.07
C LEU A 218 13.99 -8.94 10.97
N VAL A 219 13.44 -9.30 9.78
CA VAL A 219 14.25 -9.62 8.60
C VAL A 219 15.10 -8.42 8.19
N SER A 220 14.49 -7.23 8.15
CA SER A 220 15.16 -5.99 7.77
C SER A 220 16.26 -5.61 8.77
N ALA A 221 16.05 -5.82 10.07
CA ALA A 221 17.05 -5.58 11.12
C ALA A 221 18.22 -6.57 11.00
N ALA A 222 17.92 -7.86 10.91
CA ALA A 222 18.94 -8.91 10.79
C ALA A 222 19.78 -8.76 9.50
N TYR A 223 19.15 -8.30 8.39
CA TYR A 223 19.88 -7.97 7.16
C TYR A 223 20.93 -6.88 7.37
N ARG A 224 20.58 -5.79 8.06
CA ARG A 224 21.52 -4.69 8.37
C ARG A 224 22.68 -5.17 9.26
N ASP A 225 22.41 -6.14 10.12
CA ASP A 225 23.39 -6.78 11.00
C ASP A 225 24.25 -7.87 10.29
N GLY A 226 24.04 -8.08 8.99
CA GLY A 226 24.82 -9.00 8.16
C GLY A 226 24.42 -10.48 8.27
N ASP A 227 23.22 -10.79 8.81
CA ASP A 227 22.71 -12.17 8.89
C ASP A 227 22.52 -12.78 7.49
N PRO A 228 23.12 -13.97 7.20
CA PRO A 228 23.08 -14.56 5.86
C PRO A 228 21.69 -15.07 5.47
N GLN A 229 20.87 -15.55 6.42
CA GLN A 229 19.51 -16.00 6.16
C GLN A 229 18.63 -14.80 5.79
N ALA A 230 18.74 -13.69 6.55
CA ALA A 230 18.01 -12.46 6.24
C ALA A 230 18.43 -11.88 4.87
N ARG A 231 19.71 -11.95 4.52
CA ARG A 231 20.19 -11.53 3.20
C ARG A 231 19.52 -12.34 2.09
N SER A 232 19.55 -13.66 2.19
CA SER A 232 18.88 -14.55 1.21
C SER A 232 17.38 -14.26 1.08
N ILE A 233 16.68 -14.00 2.20
CA ILE A 233 15.25 -13.69 2.20
C ILE A 233 15.01 -12.36 1.46
N VAL A 234 15.77 -11.31 1.76
CA VAL A 234 15.63 -9.99 1.12
C VAL A 234 15.90 -10.05 -0.38
N GLU A 235 16.95 -10.77 -0.80
CA GLU A 235 17.29 -10.93 -2.22
C GLU A 235 16.18 -11.68 -2.97
N ARG A 236 15.65 -12.75 -2.41
CA ARG A 236 14.53 -13.50 -2.99
C ARG A 236 13.24 -12.67 -3.04
N ALA A 237 12.95 -11.87 -2.01
CA ALA A 237 11.79 -10.98 -2.00
C ALA A 237 11.88 -9.95 -3.14
N ALA A 238 13.04 -9.29 -3.28
CA ALA A 238 13.26 -8.31 -4.35
C ALA A 238 13.16 -8.96 -5.75
N ALA A 239 13.68 -10.18 -5.91
CA ALA A 239 13.58 -10.93 -7.16
C ALA A 239 12.13 -11.32 -7.50
N ALA A 240 11.32 -11.72 -6.50
CA ALA A 240 9.91 -12.02 -6.67
C ALA A 240 9.12 -10.78 -7.12
N LEU A 241 9.32 -9.64 -6.45
CA LEU A 241 8.69 -8.37 -6.84
C LEU A 241 9.09 -7.91 -8.24
N LEU A 242 10.36 -8.09 -8.63
CA LEU A 242 10.81 -7.83 -10.00
C LEU A 242 10.11 -8.74 -11.01
N ALA A 243 9.98 -10.04 -10.69
CA ALA A 243 9.29 -11.01 -11.55
C ALA A 243 7.82 -10.64 -11.73
N THR A 244 7.11 -10.26 -10.65
CA THR A 244 5.72 -9.80 -10.70
C THR A 244 5.57 -8.60 -11.66
N LEU A 245 6.43 -7.58 -11.55
CA LEU A 245 6.39 -6.44 -12.46
C LEU A 245 6.69 -6.85 -13.92
N GLY A 246 7.61 -7.80 -14.12
CA GLY A 246 7.96 -8.32 -15.44
C GLY A 246 6.84 -9.06 -16.17
N LEU A 247 5.75 -9.45 -15.46
CA LEU A 247 4.58 -10.04 -16.10
C LEU A 247 3.73 -9.01 -16.87
N ILE A 248 3.85 -7.74 -16.53
CA ILE A 248 2.96 -6.68 -17.05
C ILE A 248 3.72 -5.55 -17.75
N ARG A 249 5.05 -5.60 -17.79
CA ARG A 249 5.89 -4.53 -18.33
C ARG A 249 6.96 -5.06 -19.27
N ASP A 250 7.10 -4.43 -20.43
CA ASP A 250 8.22 -4.68 -21.34
C ASP A 250 9.52 -4.02 -20.81
N PRO A 251 10.67 -4.69 -20.88
CA PRO A 251 11.95 -4.11 -20.48
C PRO A 251 12.33 -2.81 -21.18
N ALA A 252 11.94 -2.64 -22.44
CA ALA A 252 12.25 -1.45 -23.24
C ALA A 252 11.29 -0.27 -22.98
N GLU A 253 10.21 -0.48 -22.23
CA GLU A 253 9.23 0.56 -21.95
C GLU A 253 9.85 1.69 -21.11
N ALA A 254 9.77 2.94 -21.63
CA ALA A 254 10.40 4.11 -21.04
C ALA A 254 9.51 4.89 -20.05
N THR A 255 8.24 4.50 -19.89
CA THR A 255 7.31 5.12 -18.93
C THR A 255 7.76 4.89 -17.46
N PRO A 256 7.31 5.69 -16.49
CA PRO A 256 7.74 5.55 -15.12
C PRO A 256 7.29 4.24 -14.47
N ILE A 257 8.10 3.76 -13.53
CA ILE A 257 7.78 2.70 -12.57
C ILE A 257 7.59 3.36 -11.21
N VAL A 258 6.38 3.31 -10.67
CA VAL A 258 6.08 3.84 -9.34
C VAL A 258 6.14 2.74 -8.31
N LEU A 259 6.92 2.96 -7.26
CA LEU A 259 7.01 2.07 -6.10
C LEU A 259 6.21 2.64 -4.93
N ALA A 260 5.35 1.83 -4.33
CA ALA A 260 4.52 2.21 -3.18
C ALA A 260 4.55 1.13 -2.08
N GLY A 261 4.24 1.52 -0.85
CA GLY A 261 4.26 0.63 0.30
C GLY A 261 5.59 0.64 1.07
N SER A 262 5.53 0.19 2.32
CA SER A 262 6.65 0.32 3.26
C SER A 262 7.90 -0.46 2.88
N LEU A 263 7.74 -1.59 2.18
CA LEU A 263 8.87 -2.42 1.76
C LEU A 263 9.63 -1.86 0.56
N THR A 264 9.03 -0.96 -0.21
CA THR A 264 9.67 -0.36 -1.39
C THR A 264 10.41 0.95 -1.09
N ASN A 265 10.37 1.43 0.15
CA ASN A 265 11.09 2.64 0.56
C ASN A 265 12.61 2.49 0.43
N ASP A 266 13.31 3.59 0.19
CA ASP A 266 14.77 3.61 0.00
C ASP A 266 15.55 3.09 1.22
N THR A 267 14.99 3.25 2.41
CA THR A 267 15.57 2.76 3.69
C THR A 267 15.30 1.27 3.96
N SER A 268 14.41 0.65 3.18
CA SER A 268 14.15 -0.79 3.26
C SER A 268 15.22 -1.59 2.52
N PRO A 269 15.77 -2.67 3.10
CA PRO A 269 16.67 -3.56 2.39
C PRO A 269 16.06 -4.18 1.12
N VAL A 270 14.77 -4.52 1.15
CA VAL A 270 14.04 -5.01 -0.02
C VAL A 270 13.94 -3.89 -1.07
N GLY A 271 13.55 -2.68 -0.66
CA GLY A 271 13.39 -1.52 -1.55
C GLY A 271 14.71 -1.14 -2.25
N SER A 272 15.81 -1.06 -1.51
CA SER A 272 17.12 -0.75 -2.08
C SER A 272 17.62 -1.84 -3.06
N THR A 273 17.42 -3.12 -2.71
CA THR A 273 17.77 -4.24 -3.58
C THR A 273 16.89 -4.25 -4.84
N LEU A 274 15.59 -4.05 -4.69
CA LEU A 274 14.62 -3.99 -5.80
C LEU A 274 14.95 -2.87 -6.77
N ARG A 275 15.26 -1.64 -6.30
CA ARG A 275 15.62 -0.52 -7.17
C ARG A 275 16.83 -0.82 -8.03
N ARG A 276 17.86 -1.44 -7.47
CA ARG A 276 19.04 -1.87 -8.25
C ARG A 276 18.66 -2.86 -9.34
N LEU A 277 17.78 -3.83 -9.02
CA LEU A 277 17.31 -4.82 -10.01
C LEU A 277 16.43 -4.18 -11.10
N LEU A 278 15.53 -3.27 -10.72
CA LEU A 278 14.67 -2.54 -11.66
C LEU A 278 15.50 -1.70 -12.64
N SER A 279 16.48 -0.94 -12.14
CA SER A 279 17.35 -0.11 -12.97
C SER A 279 18.25 -0.93 -13.92
N ALA A 280 18.55 -2.19 -13.57
CA ALA A 280 19.28 -3.09 -14.47
C ALA A 280 18.40 -3.77 -15.51
N ARG A 281 17.08 -3.88 -15.27
CA ARG A 281 16.14 -4.64 -16.10
C ARG A 281 15.29 -3.77 -17.01
N PHE A 282 14.89 -2.57 -16.59
CA PHE A 282 13.90 -1.73 -17.26
C PHE A 282 14.46 -0.34 -17.60
N ALA A 283 14.06 0.20 -18.76
CA ALA A 283 14.52 1.50 -19.25
C ALA A 283 13.85 2.70 -18.54
N GLY A 284 12.64 2.52 -17.98
CA GLY A 284 11.87 3.60 -17.39
C GLY A 284 12.40 4.09 -16.03
N PRO A 285 12.17 5.38 -15.68
CA PRO A 285 12.59 5.93 -14.39
C PRO A 285 11.80 5.32 -13.23
N VAL A 286 12.50 4.99 -12.14
CA VAL A 286 11.88 4.51 -10.90
C VAL A 286 11.52 5.70 -10.01
N ARG A 287 10.26 5.80 -9.60
CA ARG A 287 9.68 6.83 -8.74
C ARG A 287 9.15 6.22 -7.44
N THR A 288 8.99 7.04 -6.40
CA THR A 288 8.38 6.62 -5.13
C THR A 288 7.06 7.34 -4.94
N ALA A 289 5.99 6.61 -4.69
CA ALA A 289 4.75 7.17 -4.20
C ALA A 289 4.95 7.64 -2.74
N ARG A 290 4.67 8.91 -2.45
CA ARG A 290 4.83 9.49 -1.10
C ARG A 290 3.51 9.60 -0.35
N SER A 291 2.46 10.03 -1.05
CA SER A 291 1.16 10.32 -0.45
C SER A 291 0.03 9.74 -1.31
N GLY A 292 -0.48 8.55 -0.96
CA GLY A 292 -1.64 7.95 -1.66
C GLY A 292 -2.83 8.91 -1.69
N VAL A 293 -3.16 9.52 -0.56
CA VAL A 293 -4.24 10.51 -0.49
C VAL A 293 -3.98 11.75 -1.34
N GLY A 294 -2.72 12.14 -1.53
CA GLY A 294 -2.32 13.22 -2.45
C GLY A 294 -2.53 12.84 -3.91
N GLY A 295 -2.17 11.60 -4.28
CA GLY A 295 -2.44 11.06 -5.62
C GLY A 295 -3.93 11.02 -5.93
N ALA A 296 -4.75 10.60 -4.97
CA ALA A 296 -6.21 10.63 -5.08
C ALA A 296 -6.75 12.06 -5.28
N ALA A 297 -6.26 13.02 -4.50
CA ALA A 297 -6.67 14.43 -4.64
C ALA A 297 -6.23 15.02 -6.00
N TRP A 298 -5.06 14.62 -6.50
CA TRP A 298 -4.61 15.04 -7.83
C TRP A 298 -5.48 14.46 -8.95
N LEU A 299 -5.85 13.17 -8.86
CA LEU A 299 -6.80 12.54 -9.79
C LEU A 299 -8.19 13.22 -9.72
N ALA A 300 -8.64 13.59 -8.53
CA ALA A 300 -9.89 14.36 -8.37
C ALA A 300 -9.79 15.74 -9.02
N LEU A 301 -8.63 16.42 -8.92
CA LEU A 301 -8.38 17.69 -9.60
C LEU A 301 -8.38 17.53 -11.12
N ALA A 302 -7.76 16.47 -11.64
CA ALA A 302 -7.75 16.14 -13.07
C ALA A 302 -9.15 15.83 -13.59
N ALA A 303 -9.98 15.14 -12.80
CA ALA A 303 -11.38 14.86 -13.15
C ALA A 303 -12.26 16.11 -13.11
N PHE A 304 -11.97 17.08 -12.23
CA PHE A 304 -12.69 18.34 -12.15
C PHE A 304 -12.34 19.27 -13.32
N ASP A 305 -11.06 19.50 -13.56
CA ASP A 305 -10.54 20.29 -14.68
C ASP A 305 -9.10 19.84 -15.01
N PRO A 306 -8.90 19.15 -16.14
CA PRO A 306 -7.57 18.68 -16.56
C PRO A 306 -6.53 19.80 -16.69
N ALA A 307 -6.94 21.03 -17.00
CA ALA A 307 -6.02 22.16 -17.12
C ALA A 307 -5.39 22.56 -15.77
N LEU A 308 -6.04 22.23 -14.66
CA LEU A 308 -5.54 22.49 -13.29
C LEU A 308 -4.63 21.37 -12.74
N ALA A 309 -4.67 20.20 -13.35
CA ALA A 309 -3.86 19.04 -12.95
C ALA A 309 -2.40 19.17 -13.42
N THR A 310 -1.77 20.28 -13.08
CA THR A 310 -0.39 20.61 -13.46
C THR A 310 0.64 19.82 -12.65
N ARG A 311 1.89 19.74 -13.15
CA ARG A 311 3.03 19.17 -12.39
C ARG A 311 3.25 19.85 -11.04
N ASP A 312 3.03 21.18 -10.97
CA ASP A 312 3.16 21.95 -9.74
C ASP A 312 2.06 21.61 -8.73
N ALA A 313 0.81 21.42 -9.19
CA ALA A 313 -0.29 20.94 -8.34
C ALA A 313 -0.01 19.53 -7.84
N HIS A 314 0.48 18.63 -8.69
CA HIS A 314 0.89 17.29 -8.32
C HIS A 314 1.98 17.31 -7.23
N ALA A 315 3.03 18.11 -7.43
CA ALA A 315 4.12 18.21 -6.45
C ALA A 315 3.65 18.71 -5.08
N ARG A 316 2.65 19.62 -5.02
CA ARG A 316 2.07 20.09 -3.76
C ARG A 316 1.19 19.06 -3.06
N LEU A 317 0.38 18.33 -3.83
CA LEU A 317 -0.57 17.35 -3.30
C LEU A 317 0.12 16.06 -2.85
N CYS A 318 1.18 15.64 -3.55
CA CYS A 318 1.91 14.39 -3.31
C CYS A 318 3.19 14.56 -2.46
N ALA A 319 3.43 15.76 -1.91
CA ALA A 319 4.60 16.06 -1.06
C ALA A 319 4.62 15.26 0.25
#